data_e3b56e9ff0cd028b542e76da1cebfeeb
#
_entry.id   e3b56e9ff0cd028b542e76da1cebfeeb
#
_cell.length_a   1.000
_cell.length_b   1.000
_cell.length_c   1.000
_cell.angle_alpha   90.00
_cell.angle_beta   90.00
_cell.angle_gamma   90.00
#
_symmetry.space_group_name_H-M   'P 1'
#
loop_
_entity.id
_entity.type
_entity.pdbx_description
1 polymer ?
#
loop_
_entity_poly.entity_id
_entity_poly.type
_entity_poly.pdbx_seq_one_letter_code
_entity_poly.pdbx_strand_id
1 'polypeptide(L)'
;MKVTMTEAICQEGLALLEGKADIFVAHDAHPHNYLDQLKDTDAFIVRVADKGAIDKETMESSDSLKVIGRTGIGYDSVDVESATKLGIPVVVTPGANNRSVAEHAITLMLALSKNMVESDVEQRKGNWKIRDAKKAFEVEEKTCLIIGLGTIGKIIAHLCIGLDMKVIGYDTFLSKEQMAELGVEKY
;
A
#
# COMPACT_ATOMS: atom_id res chain seq x y z
N MET A 1 1.72 15.40 25.10
CA MET A 1 1.67 15.38 23.63
C MET A 1 0.47 14.58 23.20
N LYS A 2 -0.37 15.14 22.34
CA LYS A 2 -1.57 14.44 21.81
C LYS A 2 -1.28 13.96 20.39
N VAL A 3 -1.56 12.68 20.15
CA VAL A 3 -1.47 12.08 18.82
C VAL A 3 -2.86 11.67 18.37
N THR A 4 -3.31 12.24 17.26
CA THR A 4 -4.57 11.84 16.64
C THR A 4 -4.30 10.89 15.49
N MET A 5 -5.16 9.89 15.31
CA MET A 5 -5.06 8.91 14.23
C MET A 5 -6.41 8.81 13.51
N THR A 6 -6.39 8.72 12.17
CA THR A 6 -7.61 8.41 11.41
C THR A 6 -8.15 7.02 11.76
N GLU A 7 -7.24 6.06 11.88
CA GLU A 7 -7.50 4.68 12.35
C GLU A 7 -6.34 4.19 13.21
N ALA A 8 -6.61 3.20 14.05
CA ALA A 8 -5.58 2.56 14.86
C ALA A 8 -4.48 1.93 13.97
N ILE A 9 -3.23 2.12 14.34
CA ILE A 9 -2.07 1.42 13.77
C ILE A 9 -1.88 0.07 14.48
N CYS A 10 -0.89 -0.73 14.04
CA CYS A 10 -0.58 -2.01 14.68
C CYS A 10 -0.11 -1.82 16.15
N GLN A 11 -0.24 -2.88 16.95
CA GLN A 11 0.09 -2.85 18.39
C GLN A 11 1.56 -2.46 18.64
N GLU A 12 2.47 -2.92 17.80
CA GLU A 12 3.90 -2.57 17.88
C GLU A 12 4.12 -1.07 17.71
N GLY A 13 3.37 -0.44 16.80
CA GLY A 13 3.39 1.00 16.60
C GLY A 13 2.79 1.77 17.79
N LEU A 14 1.66 1.29 18.32
CA LEU A 14 1.03 1.88 19.51
C LEU A 14 1.94 1.79 20.73
N ALA A 15 2.61 0.67 20.93
CA ALA A 15 3.55 0.47 22.06
C ALA A 15 4.70 1.50 22.07
N LEU A 16 5.11 2.02 20.90
CA LEU A 16 6.14 3.08 20.82
C LEU A 16 5.64 4.42 21.38
N LEU A 17 4.35 4.63 21.42
CA LEU A 17 3.70 5.87 21.89
C LEU A 17 3.19 5.74 23.33
N GLU A 18 3.10 4.54 23.87
CA GLU A 18 2.60 4.27 25.21
C GLU A 18 3.41 5.02 26.26
N GLY A 19 2.73 5.70 27.17
CA GLY A 19 3.33 6.54 28.21
C GLY A 19 4.00 7.84 27.70
N LYS A 20 4.02 8.09 26.39
CA LYS A 20 4.62 9.29 25.78
C LYS A 20 3.59 10.25 25.19
N ALA A 21 2.43 9.75 24.82
CA ALA A 21 1.38 10.54 24.20
C ALA A 21 -0.02 10.08 24.62
N ASP A 22 -0.93 11.04 24.68
CA ASP A 22 -2.37 10.76 24.70
C ASP A 22 -2.81 10.45 23.28
N ILE A 23 -3.39 9.28 23.06
CA ILE A 23 -3.77 8.81 21.73
C ILE A 23 -5.29 8.94 21.57
N PHE A 24 -5.69 9.67 20.53
CA PHE A 24 -7.08 9.71 20.06
C PHE A 24 -7.17 9.02 18.70
N VAL A 25 -8.04 8.02 18.58
CA VAL A 25 -8.33 7.32 17.32
C VAL A 25 -9.72 7.71 16.87
N ALA A 26 -9.81 8.41 15.75
CA ALA A 26 -11.07 8.92 15.22
C ALA A 26 -11.96 7.82 14.62
N HIS A 27 -11.35 6.74 14.10
CA HIS A 27 -12.05 5.69 13.34
C HIS A 27 -12.84 6.24 12.15
N ASP A 28 -12.36 7.33 11.56
CA ASP A 28 -12.99 8.01 10.44
C ASP A 28 -11.89 8.49 9.46
N ALA A 29 -12.10 8.24 8.17
CA ALA A 29 -11.23 8.66 7.08
C ALA A 29 -11.40 10.15 6.71
N HIS A 30 -12.45 10.82 7.23
CA HIS A 30 -12.81 12.19 6.89
C HIS A 30 -12.58 13.14 8.07
N PRO A 31 -11.44 13.83 8.16
CA PRO A 31 -11.09 14.72 9.28
C PRO A 31 -12.11 15.80 9.57
N HIS A 32 -12.80 16.29 8.55
CA HIS A 32 -13.87 17.30 8.70
C HIS A 32 -15.01 16.87 9.64
N ASN A 33 -15.19 15.56 9.88
CA ASN A 33 -16.18 15.04 10.81
C ASN A 33 -15.76 15.20 12.29
N TYR A 34 -14.48 15.52 12.56
CA TYR A 34 -13.93 15.62 13.92
C TYR A 34 -12.89 16.74 14.11
N LEU A 35 -13.00 17.84 13.34
CA LEU A 35 -12.07 18.99 13.43
C LEU A 35 -11.95 19.55 14.88
N ASP A 36 -13.04 19.60 15.62
CA ASP A 36 -13.02 20.04 17.03
C ASP A 36 -12.10 19.17 17.91
N GLN A 37 -11.92 17.92 17.56
CA GLN A 37 -11.10 16.98 18.31
C GLN A 37 -9.61 17.08 17.92
N LEU A 38 -9.30 17.81 16.82
CA LEU A 38 -7.93 18.06 16.39
C LEU A 38 -7.27 19.25 17.09
N LYS A 39 -8.02 20.13 17.76
CA LYS A 39 -7.54 21.43 18.29
C LYS A 39 -6.23 21.37 19.07
N ASP A 40 -6.01 20.30 19.85
CA ASP A 40 -4.81 20.13 20.68
C ASP A 40 -3.87 19.05 20.14
N THR A 41 -4.00 18.68 18.86
CA THR A 41 -3.20 17.61 18.24
C THR A 41 -1.80 18.08 17.93
N ASP A 42 -0.80 17.46 18.53
CA ASP A 42 0.63 17.70 18.24
C ASP A 42 1.11 16.93 17.01
N ALA A 43 0.58 15.71 16.80
CA ALA A 43 0.94 14.86 15.67
C ALA A 43 -0.30 14.15 15.12
N PHE A 44 -0.41 14.09 13.80
CA PHE A 44 -1.53 13.44 13.13
C PHE A 44 -1.03 12.23 12.33
N ILE A 45 -1.48 11.02 12.69
CA ILE A 45 -1.15 9.79 11.97
C ILE A 45 -2.31 9.42 11.04
N VAL A 46 -2.01 9.42 9.74
CA VAL A 46 -2.97 9.13 8.67
C VAL A 46 -2.74 7.72 8.17
N ARG A 47 -3.67 6.81 8.44
CA ARG A 47 -3.65 5.45 7.92
C ARG A 47 -4.53 5.34 6.68
N VAL A 48 -5.82 5.67 6.81
CA VAL A 48 -6.76 5.75 5.71
C VAL A 48 -7.34 7.16 5.70
N ALA A 49 -7.39 7.77 4.54
CA ALA A 49 -8.10 9.01 4.28
C ALA A 49 -8.30 9.15 2.77
N ASP A 50 -9.35 9.84 2.38
CA ASP A 50 -9.61 10.15 0.98
C ASP A 50 -8.53 11.10 0.41
N LYS A 51 -8.45 11.15 -0.92
CA LYS A 51 -7.51 12.05 -1.59
C LYS A 51 -7.76 13.50 -1.19
N GLY A 52 -6.73 14.16 -0.67
CA GLY A 52 -6.79 15.56 -0.25
C GLY A 52 -7.58 15.79 1.04
N ALA A 53 -7.97 14.74 1.78
CA ALA A 53 -8.77 14.89 3.00
C ALA A 53 -8.03 15.61 4.14
N ILE A 54 -6.69 15.53 4.15
CA ILE A 54 -5.85 16.28 5.08
C ILE A 54 -5.45 17.58 4.39
N ASP A 55 -6.39 18.46 4.31
CA ASP A 55 -6.27 19.76 3.65
C ASP A 55 -5.81 20.89 4.60
N LYS A 56 -5.78 22.11 4.10
CA LYS A 56 -5.37 23.28 4.87
C LYS A 56 -6.26 23.47 6.10
N GLU A 57 -7.57 23.33 5.99
CA GLU A 57 -8.52 23.52 7.10
C GLU A 57 -8.27 22.48 8.20
N THR A 58 -8.07 21.22 7.82
CA THR A 58 -7.69 20.15 8.75
C THR A 58 -6.40 20.48 9.49
N MET A 59 -5.38 20.99 8.79
CA MET A 59 -4.10 21.34 9.41
C MET A 59 -4.21 22.54 10.33
N GLU A 60 -4.96 23.57 9.94
CA GLU A 60 -5.18 24.79 10.72
C GLU A 60 -6.15 24.59 11.88
N SER A 61 -6.85 23.44 11.97
CA SER A 61 -7.71 23.12 13.10
C SER A 61 -6.96 22.88 14.41
N SER A 62 -5.64 22.69 14.35
CA SER A 62 -4.76 22.58 15.51
C SER A 62 -3.63 23.60 15.49
N ASP A 63 -3.59 24.47 16.49
CA ASP A 63 -2.48 25.43 16.68
C ASP A 63 -1.17 24.74 17.09
N SER A 64 -1.21 23.48 17.49
CA SER A 64 -0.04 22.73 18.00
C SER A 64 0.47 21.64 17.07
N LEU A 65 -0.10 21.47 15.87
CA LEU A 65 0.27 20.43 14.93
C LEU A 65 1.70 20.62 14.41
N LYS A 66 2.57 19.65 14.69
CA LYS A 66 4.00 19.71 14.38
C LYS A 66 4.41 18.75 13.28
N VAL A 67 3.64 17.69 13.05
CA VAL A 67 3.99 16.64 12.08
C VAL A 67 2.78 15.85 11.64
N ILE A 68 2.76 15.45 10.38
CA ILE A 68 1.80 14.49 9.82
C ILE A 68 2.56 13.24 9.41
N GLY A 69 2.22 12.09 10.00
CA GLY A 69 2.77 10.78 9.66
C GLY A 69 1.80 9.98 8.79
N ARG A 70 2.24 9.52 7.62
CA ARG A 70 1.48 8.63 6.75
C ARG A 70 2.00 7.19 6.86
N THR A 71 1.16 6.24 7.26
CA THR A 71 1.53 4.81 7.38
C THR A 71 1.57 4.11 6.01
N GLY A 72 2.28 4.68 5.07
CA GLY A 72 2.43 4.19 3.71
C GLY A 72 3.33 5.13 2.92
N ILE A 73 3.60 4.80 1.65
CA ILE A 73 4.41 5.64 0.77
C ILE A 73 3.58 6.70 0.03
N GLY A 74 2.31 6.39 -0.28
CA GLY A 74 1.40 7.33 -0.93
C GLY A 74 0.97 8.44 0.04
N TYR A 75 0.99 9.67 -0.40
CA TYR A 75 0.62 10.85 0.39
C TYR A 75 -0.47 11.71 -0.28
N ASP A 76 -1.18 11.15 -1.24
CA ASP A 76 -2.25 11.84 -1.99
C ASP A 76 -3.44 12.25 -1.10
N SER A 77 -3.55 11.68 0.09
CA SER A 77 -4.51 12.11 1.11
C SER A 77 -4.10 13.41 1.82
N VAL A 78 -2.87 13.87 1.68
CA VAL A 78 -2.33 15.05 2.36
C VAL A 78 -2.05 16.16 1.35
N ASP A 79 -2.56 17.35 1.58
CA ASP A 79 -2.18 18.56 0.85
C ASP A 79 -0.78 19.02 1.29
N VAL A 80 0.24 18.46 0.62
CA VAL A 80 1.65 18.74 0.91
C VAL A 80 2.03 20.20 0.65
N GLU A 81 1.35 20.87 -0.29
CA GLU A 81 1.61 22.29 -0.56
C GLU A 81 1.18 23.15 0.63
N SER A 82 -0.01 22.91 1.17
CA SER A 82 -0.48 23.58 2.38
C SER A 82 0.37 23.23 3.60
N ALA A 83 0.73 21.95 3.80
CA ALA A 83 1.62 21.52 4.87
C ALA A 83 2.97 22.27 4.82
N THR A 84 3.55 22.41 3.62
CA THR A 84 4.81 23.14 3.41
C THR A 84 4.68 24.61 3.77
N LYS A 85 3.58 25.28 3.37
CA LYS A 85 3.32 26.69 3.71
C LYS A 85 3.14 26.91 5.21
N LEU A 86 2.57 25.93 5.90
CA LEU A 86 2.37 25.94 7.36
C LEU A 86 3.61 25.48 8.13
N GLY A 87 4.67 25.01 7.45
CA GLY A 87 5.88 24.50 8.08
C GLY A 87 5.69 23.14 8.76
N ILE A 88 4.68 22.37 8.38
CA ILE A 88 4.36 21.06 8.94
C ILE A 88 5.00 19.96 8.07
N PRO A 89 5.99 19.22 8.58
CA PRO A 89 6.60 18.11 7.85
C PRO A 89 5.61 16.97 7.67
N VAL A 90 5.60 16.37 6.47
CA VAL A 90 4.86 15.15 6.14
C VAL A 90 5.84 13.99 6.03
N VAL A 91 5.68 12.99 6.89
CA VAL A 91 6.54 11.82 6.96
C VAL A 91 5.81 10.61 6.39
N VAL A 92 6.47 9.88 5.50
CA VAL A 92 5.97 8.63 4.89
C VAL A 92 6.85 7.44 5.28
N THR A 93 6.40 6.22 5.00
CA THR A 93 7.13 4.98 5.33
C THR A 93 7.61 4.26 4.05
N PRO A 94 8.70 4.74 3.41
CA PRO A 94 9.19 4.14 2.17
C PRO A 94 9.66 2.71 2.41
N GLY A 95 9.25 1.81 1.52
CA GLY A 95 9.72 0.42 1.53
C GLY A 95 9.03 -0.53 2.50
N ALA A 96 8.29 -0.02 3.47
CA ALA A 96 7.71 -0.83 4.55
C ALA A 96 6.77 -1.94 4.07
N ASN A 97 6.06 -1.73 2.95
CA ASN A 97 5.08 -2.69 2.42
C ASN A 97 5.43 -3.23 1.02
N ASN A 98 6.61 -2.94 0.48
CA ASN A 98 6.98 -3.32 -0.90
C ASN A 98 6.85 -4.84 -1.13
N ARG A 99 7.34 -5.63 -0.19
CA ARG A 99 7.26 -7.10 -0.26
C ARG A 99 5.81 -7.58 -0.21
N SER A 100 5.00 -7.04 0.70
CA SER A 100 3.59 -7.40 0.84
C SER A 100 2.79 -7.10 -0.44
N VAL A 101 3.02 -5.95 -1.08
CA VAL A 101 2.38 -5.60 -2.35
C VAL A 101 2.79 -6.55 -3.46
N ALA A 102 4.09 -6.88 -3.57
CA ALA A 102 4.57 -7.82 -4.58
C ALA A 102 3.99 -9.23 -4.39
N GLU A 103 3.97 -9.74 -3.16
CA GLU A 103 3.39 -11.04 -2.84
C GLU A 103 1.88 -11.06 -3.11
N HIS A 104 1.17 -9.97 -2.80
CA HIS A 104 -0.25 -9.88 -3.11
C HIS A 104 -0.52 -9.93 -4.62
N ALA A 105 0.29 -9.24 -5.44
CA ALA A 105 0.18 -9.30 -6.90
C ALA A 105 0.37 -10.74 -7.43
N ILE A 106 1.38 -11.47 -6.93
CA ILE A 106 1.60 -12.87 -7.28
C ILE A 106 0.43 -13.75 -6.81
N THR A 107 -0.08 -13.52 -5.60
CA THR A 107 -1.23 -14.25 -5.05
C THR A 107 -2.46 -14.09 -5.96
N LEU A 108 -2.77 -12.87 -6.40
CA LEU A 108 -3.88 -12.62 -7.30
C LEU A 108 -3.69 -13.30 -8.67
N MET A 109 -2.48 -13.24 -9.22
CA MET A 109 -2.14 -13.91 -10.49
C MET A 109 -2.35 -15.44 -10.38
N LEU A 110 -1.85 -16.06 -9.32
CA LEU A 110 -2.00 -17.50 -9.10
C LEU A 110 -3.45 -17.87 -8.79
N ALA A 111 -4.17 -17.08 -8.00
CA ALA A 111 -5.59 -17.30 -7.72
C ALA A 111 -6.43 -17.28 -9.01
N LEU A 112 -6.14 -16.37 -9.92
CA LEU A 112 -6.79 -16.31 -11.24
C LEU A 112 -6.43 -17.51 -12.10
N SER A 113 -5.14 -17.86 -12.22
CA SER A 113 -4.67 -18.98 -13.04
C SER A 113 -5.25 -20.32 -12.61
N LYS A 114 -5.52 -20.48 -11.31
CA LYS A 114 -6.07 -21.70 -10.71
C LYS A 114 -7.58 -21.64 -10.47
N ASN A 115 -8.27 -20.58 -10.87
CA ASN A 115 -9.70 -20.35 -10.59
C ASN A 115 -10.05 -20.55 -9.10
N MET A 116 -9.16 -20.11 -8.19
CA MET A 116 -9.17 -20.49 -6.79
C MET A 116 -10.47 -20.09 -6.09
N VAL A 117 -10.91 -18.85 -6.28
CA VAL A 117 -12.11 -18.31 -5.60
C VAL A 117 -13.36 -19.08 -5.98
N GLU A 118 -13.57 -19.30 -7.28
CA GLU A 118 -14.76 -20.02 -7.75
C GLU A 118 -14.70 -21.50 -7.35
N SER A 119 -13.52 -22.10 -7.44
CA SER A 119 -13.32 -23.49 -7.02
C SER A 119 -13.63 -23.69 -5.53
N ASP A 120 -13.21 -22.76 -4.65
CA ASP A 120 -13.54 -22.82 -3.22
C ASP A 120 -15.06 -22.72 -2.99
N VAL A 121 -15.72 -21.77 -3.64
CA VAL A 121 -17.17 -21.58 -3.51
C VAL A 121 -17.94 -22.82 -3.97
N GLU A 122 -17.57 -23.39 -5.09
CA GLU A 122 -18.27 -24.56 -5.65
C GLU A 122 -17.99 -25.86 -4.85
N GLN A 123 -16.76 -26.03 -4.38
CA GLN A 123 -16.41 -27.17 -3.52
C GLN A 123 -17.17 -27.16 -2.20
N ARG A 124 -17.35 -25.97 -1.58
CA ARG A 124 -18.17 -25.82 -0.36
C ARG A 124 -19.64 -26.20 -0.57
N LYS A 125 -20.15 -26.09 -1.80
CA LYS A 125 -21.48 -26.55 -2.21
C LYS A 125 -21.51 -28.03 -2.57
N GLY A 126 -20.37 -28.74 -2.49
CA GLY A 126 -20.26 -30.15 -2.89
C GLY A 126 -20.11 -30.37 -4.40
N ASN A 127 -19.93 -29.30 -5.18
CA ASN A 127 -19.76 -29.37 -6.64
C ASN A 127 -18.29 -29.63 -7.02
N TRP A 128 -17.86 -30.89 -6.96
CA TRP A 128 -16.52 -31.30 -7.35
C TRP A 128 -16.27 -31.29 -8.87
N LYS A 129 -17.35 -31.20 -9.69
CA LYS A 129 -17.24 -31.14 -11.15
C LYS A 129 -16.74 -29.79 -11.66
N ILE A 130 -16.60 -28.79 -10.80
CA ILE A 130 -16.06 -27.46 -11.17
C ILE A 130 -14.69 -27.59 -11.85
N ARG A 131 -13.85 -28.54 -11.45
CA ARG A 131 -12.53 -28.80 -12.06
C ARG A 131 -12.61 -29.13 -13.55
N ASP A 132 -13.72 -29.73 -14.00
CA ASP A 132 -13.92 -30.14 -15.40
C ASP A 132 -14.55 -29.00 -16.21
N ALA A 133 -15.31 -28.12 -15.55
CA ALA A 133 -15.99 -26.97 -16.16
C ALA A 133 -15.05 -25.79 -16.43
N LYS A 134 -14.07 -25.57 -15.54
CA LYS A 134 -13.08 -24.50 -15.67
C LYS A 134 -11.67 -25.05 -15.58
N LYS A 135 -10.95 -24.95 -16.70
CA LYS A 135 -9.55 -25.37 -16.76
C LYS A 135 -8.65 -24.32 -16.09
N ALA A 136 -7.98 -24.74 -15.04
CA ALA A 136 -6.81 -24.01 -14.52
C ALA A 136 -5.63 -24.17 -15.51
N PHE A 137 -4.67 -23.26 -15.42
CA PHE A 137 -3.44 -23.36 -16.22
C PHE A 137 -2.21 -23.08 -15.34
N GLU A 138 -1.07 -23.59 -15.77
CA GLU A 138 0.24 -23.31 -15.19
C GLU A 138 0.73 -21.95 -15.67
N VAL A 139 1.41 -21.21 -14.76
CA VAL A 139 2.07 -19.95 -15.08
C VAL A 139 3.49 -20.16 -15.62
N GLU A 140 4.06 -21.35 -15.44
CA GLU A 140 5.32 -21.77 -16.03
C GLU A 140 5.35 -21.47 -17.54
N GLU A 141 6.47 -20.98 -18.04
CA GLU A 141 6.70 -20.53 -19.42
C GLU A 141 5.75 -19.42 -19.93
N LYS A 142 4.80 -18.95 -19.13
CA LYS A 142 3.98 -17.80 -19.52
C LYS A 142 4.78 -16.51 -19.40
N THR A 143 4.42 -15.54 -20.24
CA THR A 143 5.07 -14.24 -20.22
C THR A 143 4.35 -13.29 -19.26
N CYS A 144 5.11 -12.70 -18.34
CA CYS A 144 4.66 -11.61 -17.49
C CYS A 144 5.27 -10.30 -17.99
N LEU A 145 4.43 -9.33 -18.37
CA LEU A 145 4.87 -7.97 -18.65
C LEU A 145 4.78 -7.14 -17.36
N ILE A 146 5.89 -6.51 -16.98
CA ILE A 146 5.96 -5.60 -15.84
C ILE A 146 6.18 -4.17 -16.35
N ILE A 147 5.23 -3.30 -16.10
CA ILE A 147 5.33 -1.88 -16.41
C ILE A 147 5.77 -1.14 -15.15
N GLY A 148 7.03 -0.66 -15.15
CA GLY A 148 7.69 -0.06 -14.00
C GLY A 148 8.50 -1.08 -13.19
N LEU A 149 9.82 -1.01 -13.32
CA LEU A 149 10.79 -1.85 -12.59
C LEU A 149 11.43 -1.08 -11.43
N GLY A 150 10.59 -0.33 -10.68
CA GLY A 150 10.96 0.25 -9.40
C GLY A 150 11.09 -0.82 -8.31
N THR A 151 11.06 -0.42 -7.05
CA THR A 151 11.28 -1.33 -5.91
C THR A 151 10.32 -2.52 -5.91
N ILE A 152 9.01 -2.28 -6.11
CA ILE A 152 7.99 -3.35 -6.15
C ILE A 152 8.14 -4.19 -7.41
N GLY A 153 8.28 -3.54 -8.58
CA GLY A 153 8.41 -4.25 -9.86
C GLY A 153 9.58 -5.22 -9.92
N LYS A 154 10.72 -4.86 -9.32
CA LYS A 154 11.89 -5.75 -9.19
C LYS A 154 11.59 -6.98 -8.33
N ILE A 155 10.84 -6.81 -7.25
CA ILE A 155 10.43 -7.94 -6.39
C ILE A 155 9.48 -8.86 -7.16
N ILE A 156 8.49 -8.30 -7.87
CA ILE A 156 7.56 -9.07 -8.72
C ILE A 156 8.33 -9.84 -9.80
N ALA A 157 9.28 -9.19 -10.47
CA ALA A 157 10.12 -9.84 -11.49
C ALA A 157 10.84 -11.07 -10.92
N HIS A 158 11.50 -10.90 -9.77
CA HIS A 158 12.18 -12.01 -9.09
C HIS A 158 11.23 -13.16 -8.73
N LEU A 159 10.02 -12.85 -8.22
CA LEU A 159 9.02 -13.87 -7.89
C LEU A 159 8.47 -14.58 -9.13
N CYS A 160 8.23 -13.86 -10.23
CA CYS A 160 7.81 -14.45 -11.49
C CYS A 160 8.87 -15.37 -12.09
N ILE A 161 10.16 -14.99 -12.03
CA ILE A 161 11.28 -15.84 -12.44
C ILE A 161 11.33 -17.11 -11.58
N GLY A 162 11.10 -17.01 -10.27
CA GLY A 162 11.00 -18.16 -9.37
C GLY A 162 9.81 -19.08 -9.65
N LEU A 163 8.83 -18.65 -10.45
CA LEU A 163 7.73 -19.45 -10.97
C LEU A 163 7.98 -19.92 -12.42
N ASP A 164 9.21 -19.88 -12.88
CA ASP A 164 9.65 -20.26 -14.23
C ASP A 164 8.91 -19.50 -15.35
N MET A 165 8.47 -18.28 -15.08
CA MET A 165 7.85 -17.40 -16.08
C MET A 165 8.92 -16.66 -16.91
N LYS A 166 8.55 -16.32 -18.15
CA LYS A 166 9.29 -15.34 -18.95
C LYS A 166 8.90 -13.94 -18.51
N VAL A 167 9.88 -13.12 -18.09
CA VAL A 167 9.61 -11.77 -17.64
C VAL A 167 10.12 -10.77 -18.66
N ILE A 168 9.20 -9.94 -19.17
CA ILE A 168 9.52 -8.78 -19.99
C ILE A 168 9.15 -7.52 -19.22
N GLY A 169 9.93 -6.46 -19.37
CA GLY A 169 9.73 -5.24 -18.58
C GLY A 169 9.81 -3.97 -19.41
N TYR A 170 9.00 -3.00 -19.05
CA TYR A 170 9.10 -1.63 -19.52
C TYR A 170 9.40 -0.70 -18.36
N ASP A 171 10.48 0.08 -18.49
CA ASP A 171 10.83 1.14 -17.54
C ASP A 171 11.57 2.25 -18.28
N THR A 172 11.27 3.50 -17.97
CA THR A 172 11.85 4.67 -18.64
C THR A 172 13.25 5.02 -18.13
N PHE A 173 13.65 4.50 -16.96
CA PHE A 173 14.91 4.83 -16.31
C PHE A 173 15.95 3.71 -16.41
N LEU A 174 15.53 2.47 -16.72
CA LEU A 174 16.43 1.34 -16.78
C LEU A 174 16.89 1.05 -18.22
N SER A 175 18.19 0.83 -18.39
CA SER A 175 18.76 0.37 -19.65
C SER A 175 18.45 -1.12 -19.89
N LYS A 176 18.69 -1.59 -21.12
CA LYS A 176 18.53 -3.01 -21.47
C LYS A 176 19.45 -3.91 -20.63
N GLU A 177 20.66 -3.47 -20.41
CA GLU A 177 21.69 -4.18 -19.64
C GLU A 177 21.27 -4.31 -18.17
N GLN A 178 20.78 -3.22 -17.58
CA GLN A 178 20.26 -3.20 -16.20
C GLN A 178 19.05 -4.11 -16.02
N MET A 179 18.16 -4.18 -17.02
CA MET A 179 17.03 -5.12 -16.98
C MET A 179 17.51 -6.57 -17.12
N ALA A 180 18.48 -6.83 -17.97
CA ALA A 180 19.05 -8.17 -18.14
C ALA A 180 19.71 -8.69 -16.86
N GLU A 181 20.36 -7.82 -16.06
CA GLU A 181 20.91 -8.17 -14.74
C GLU A 181 19.82 -8.62 -13.76
N LEU A 182 18.59 -8.16 -13.94
CA LEU A 182 17.42 -8.58 -13.16
C LEU A 182 16.75 -9.85 -13.71
N GLY A 183 17.26 -10.42 -14.81
CA GLY A 183 16.63 -11.52 -15.53
C GLY A 183 15.38 -11.11 -16.32
N VAL A 184 15.24 -9.82 -16.64
CA VAL A 184 14.10 -9.24 -17.33
C VAL A 184 14.49 -8.85 -18.74
N GLU A 185 13.73 -9.32 -19.74
CA GLU A 185 13.88 -8.87 -21.12
C GLU A 185 13.24 -7.49 -21.29
N LYS A 186 13.96 -6.56 -21.95
CA LYS A 186 13.40 -5.23 -22.21
C LYS A 186 12.33 -5.30 -23.31
N TYR A 187 11.13 -4.82 -22.99
CA TYR A 187 10.06 -4.59 -23.96
C TYR A 187 10.35 -3.36 -24.83
#